data_43396e18d144b680d23d66304b54c3c5
#
_entry.id   43396e18d144b680d23d66304b54c3c5
#
_cell.length_a   1.000
_cell.length_b   1.000
_cell.length_c   1.000
_cell.angle_alpha   90.00
_cell.angle_beta   90.00
_cell.angle_gamma   90.00
#
_symmetry.space_group_name_H-M   'P 1'
#
loop_
_entity.id
_entity.type
_entity.pdbx_description
1 polymer ?
#
loop_
_entity_poly.entity_id
_entity_poly.type
_entity_poly.pdbx_seq_one_letter_code
_entity_poly.pdbx_strand_id
1 'polypeptide(L)'
;QERREYLRAFSPEDRMEQAAIPQMKIFENVALNNFKSSNFFNNGLINEKKIKEHSQKILSDFSVNTNNVNLKSQFLSGGNLQKLIMGRELITSPELLICFNPTWGLDVGAINYIHETLIKINEQKKSIILISTDTDELLKLCDKISVIYKGKLSKIMKAEEVTSEKLGILMGGGEID
;
A
#
# COMPACT_ATOMS: atom_id res chain seq x y z
N GLN A 1 -14.11 5.02 15.26
CA GLN A 1 -13.32 3.88 15.79
C GLN A 1 -13.74 2.56 15.14
N GLU A 2 -15.04 2.28 14.98
CA GLU A 2 -15.56 1.09 14.30
C GLU A 2 -15.11 0.98 12.83
N ARG A 3 -15.04 2.08 12.07
CA ARG A 3 -14.59 2.07 10.67
C ARG A 3 -13.15 1.60 10.48
N ARG A 4 -12.26 1.79 11.46
CA ARG A 4 -10.87 1.32 11.42
C ARG A 4 -10.70 -0.18 11.65
N GLU A 5 -11.72 -0.86 12.17
CA GLU A 5 -11.68 -2.32 12.36
C GLU A 5 -11.93 -3.07 11.05
N TYR A 6 -12.67 -2.45 10.10
CA TYR A 6 -12.90 -3.01 8.76
C TYR A 6 -11.81 -2.62 7.75
N LEU A 7 -11.25 -1.42 7.86
CA LEU A 7 -10.11 -0.94 7.08
C LEU A 7 -8.82 -1.34 7.79
N ARG A 8 -8.28 -2.51 7.45
CA ARG A 8 -7.09 -3.03 8.13
C ARG A 8 -5.77 -2.63 7.48
N ALA A 9 -5.77 -2.17 6.22
CA ALA A 9 -4.55 -1.75 5.53
C ALA A 9 -4.79 -0.54 4.63
N PHE A 10 -3.85 0.40 4.69
CA PHE A 10 -3.86 1.60 3.86
C PHE A 10 -2.44 2.01 3.46
N SER A 11 -2.21 2.11 2.15
CA SER A 11 -0.97 2.65 1.58
C SER A 11 -1.28 4.02 0.96
N PRO A 12 -0.90 5.13 1.60
CA PRO A 12 -1.11 6.48 1.05
C PRO A 12 -0.14 6.77 -0.09
N GLU A 13 -0.43 7.82 -0.84
CA GLU A 13 0.42 8.32 -1.93
C GLU A 13 1.75 8.85 -1.40
N ASP A 14 1.68 9.72 -0.38
CA ASP A 14 2.89 10.26 0.23
C ASP A 14 3.45 9.32 1.30
N ARG A 15 4.52 8.62 0.90
CA ARG A 15 5.19 7.64 1.75
C ARG A 15 5.92 8.25 2.93
N MET A 16 6.48 9.44 2.73
CA MET A 16 7.39 10.08 3.69
C MET A 16 6.67 10.95 4.71
N GLU A 17 5.51 11.51 4.36
CA GLU A 17 4.75 12.38 5.25
C GLU A 17 3.57 11.66 5.90
N GLN A 18 2.97 10.68 5.21
CA GLN A 18 1.74 10.05 5.66
C GLN A 18 1.92 8.59 6.10
N ALA A 19 2.87 7.87 5.52
CA ALA A 19 3.04 6.45 5.80
C ALA A 19 4.22 6.15 6.74
N ALA A 20 5.30 6.90 6.68
CA ALA A 20 6.49 6.68 7.50
C ALA A 20 6.97 7.98 8.16
N ILE A 21 7.67 7.85 9.26
CA ILE A 21 8.39 8.98 9.90
C ILE A 21 9.86 8.84 9.50
N PRO A 22 10.39 9.75 8.63
CA PRO A 22 11.71 9.59 8.03
C PRO A 22 12.86 9.44 9.01
N GLN A 23 12.82 10.16 10.14
CA GLN A 23 13.85 10.16 11.17
C GLN A 23 13.81 8.92 12.08
N MET A 24 12.69 8.21 12.11
CA MET A 24 12.54 6.98 12.87
C MET A 24 13.22 5.80 12.18
N LYS A 25 13.68 4.86 12.99
CA LYS A 25 14.22 3.59 12.51
C LYS A 25 13.13 2.73 11.90
N ILE A 26 13.52 1.77 11.06
CA ILE A 26 12.59 0.84 10.42
C ILE A 26 11.71 0.14 11.45
N PHE A 27 12.30 -0.42 12.52
CA PHE A 27 11.51 -1.12 13.53
C PHE A 27 10.54 -0.21 14.28
N GLU A 28 10.88 1.07 14.48
CA GLU A 28 10.00 2.05 15.10
C GLU A 28 8.81 2.37 14.17
N ASN A 29 9.06 2.56 12.86
CA ASN A 29 8.02 2.73 11.85
C ASN A 29 7.08 1.53 11.74
N VAL A 30 7.61 0.31 11.87
CA VAL A 30 6.78 -0.91 11.91
C VAL A 30 5.90 -0.96 13.14
N ALA A 31 6.41 -0.51 14.29
CA ALA A 31 5.65 -0.49 15.54
C ALA A 31 4.45 0.46 15.51
N LEU A 32 4.53 1.59 14.78
CA LEU A 32 3.49 2.62 14.78
C LEU A 32 2.10 2.10 14.39
N ASN A 33 2.01 1.24 13.38
CA ASN A 33 0.71 0.71 12.93
C ASN A 33 0.20 -0.46 13.77
N ASN A 34 1.10 -1.14 14.47
CA ASN A 34 0.79 -2.32 15.28
C ASN A 34 0.78 -2.03 16.77
N PHE A 35 0.67 -0.77 17.18
CA PHE A 35 0.75 -0.34 18.59
C PHE A 35 -0.33 -0.97 19.49
N LYS A 36 -1.43 -1.46 18.92
CA LYS A 36 -2.48 -2.20 19.64
C LYS A 36 -2.22 -3.70 19.73
N SER A 37 -1.19 -4.22 19.05
CA SER A 37 -0.87 -5.64 19.11
C SER A 37 -0.28 -5.98 20.49
N SER A 38 -0.96 -6.84 21.22
CA SER A 38 -0.47 -7.39 22.50
C SER A 38 0.93 -8.01 22.40
N ASN A 39 1.34 -8.39 21.19
CA ASN A 39 2.63 -9.00 20.92
C ASN A 39 3.82 -8.04 21.09
N PHE A 40 3.61 -6.73 21.01
CA PHE A 40 4.67 -5.73 21.13
C PHE A 40 4.83 -5.20 22.57
N PHE A 41 3.98 -5.66 23.48
CA PHE A 41 4.04 -5.27 24.88
C PHE A 41 4.31 -6.48 25.76
N ASN A 42 5.06 -6.26 26.82
CA ASN A 42 5.24 -7.21 27.91
C ASN A 42 4.97 -6.45 29.21
N ASN A 43 3.91 -6.81 29.95
CA ASN A 43 3.46 -6.14 31.17
C ASN A 43 3.33 -4.61 31.04
N GLY A 44 2.81 -4.14 29.90
CA GLY A 44 2.65 -2.69 29.62
C GLY A 44 3.92 -1.98 29.13
N LEU A 45 5.05 -2.66 29.05
CA LEU A 45 6.30 -2.13 28.50
C LEU A 45 6.51 -2.59 27.06
N ILE A 46 7.10 -1.71 26.25
CA ILE A 46 7.44 -2.02 24.83
C ILE A 46 8.52 -3.09 24.79
N ASN A 47 8.26 -4.16 24.05
CA ASN A 47 9.23 -5.23 23.79
C ASN A 47 9.97 -4.97 22.47
N GLU A 48 11.03 -4.18 22.54
CA GLU A 48 11.83 -3.81 21.36
C GLU A 48 12.39 -5.03 20.62
N LYS A 49 12.76 -6.09 21.33
CA LYS A 49 13.27 -7.33 20.72
C LYS A 49 12.25 -7.95 19.78
N LYS A 50 11.00 -8.11 20.24
CA LYS A 50 9.90 -8.65 19.43
C LYS A 50 9.57 -7.76 18.23
N ILE A 51 9.61 -6.44 18.40
CA ILE A 51 9.39 -5.50 17.29
C ILE A 51 10.49 -5.67 16.23
N LYS A 52 11.75 -5.78 16.64
CA LYS A 52 12.88 -5.98 15.71
C LYS A 52 12.79 -7.32 14.98
N GLU A 53 12.46 -8.40 15.67
CA GLU A 53 12.24 -9.72 15.05
C GLU A 53 11.11 -9.66 14.01
N HIS A 54 10.00 -9.01 14.34
CA HIS A 54 8.87 -8.82 13.44
C HIS A 54 9.27 -7.95 12.23
N SER A 55 10.02 -6.88 12.46
CA SER A 55 10.52 -6.01 11.39
C SER A 55 11.48 -6.75 10.46
N GLN A 56 12.36 -7.61 11.01
CA GLN A 56 13.25 -8.44 10.22
C GLN A 56 12.49 -9.38 9.29
N LYS A 57 11.39 -9.95 9.78
CA LYS A 57 10.50 -10.77 8.96
C LYS A 57 9.90 -9.96 7.81
N ILE A 58 9.40 -8.74 8.07
CA ILE A 58 8.89 -7.86 7.01
C ILE A 58 9.97 -7.57 5.96
N LEU A 59 11.19 -7.22 6.39
CA LEU A 59 12.28 -6.94 5.45
C LEU A 59 12.56 -8.13 4.52
N SER A 60 12.56 -9.34 5.07
CA SER A 60 12.76 -10.57 4.32
C SER A 60 11.59 -10.88 3.39
N ASP A 61 10.37 -10.96 3.94
CA ASP A 61 9.18 -11.42 3.22
C ASP A 61 8.79 -10.48 2.07
N PHE A 62 9.07 -9.18 2.23
CA PHE A 62 8.78 -8.15 1.23
C PHE A 62 10.00 -7.68 0.42
N SER A 63 11.10 -8.42 0.50
CA SER A 63 12.30 -8.15 -0.30
C SER A 63 12.78 -6.70 -0.20
N VAL A 64 12.76 -6.13 1.01
CA VAL A 64 13.34 -4.81 1.27
C VAL A 64 14.86 -4.95 1.30
N ASN A 65 15.56 -4.16 0.47
CA ASN A 65 17.02 -4.30 0.28
C ASN A 65 17.81 -3.72 1.46
N THR A 66 17.60 -4.26 2.65
CA THR A 66 18.41 -4.01 3.85
C THR A 66 18.12 -5.08 4.90
N ASN A 67 19.12 -5.42 5.71
CA ASN A 67 18.96 -6.30 6.87
C ASN A 67 19.05 -5.51 8.19
N ASN A 68 19.21 -4.20 8.13
CA ASN A 68 19.41 -3.37 9.30
C ASN A 68 18.09 -2.68 9.73
N VAL A 69 17.36 -3.29 10.64
CA VAL A 69 16.13 -2.71 11.21
C VAL A 69 16.35 -1.43 12.00
N ASN A 70 17.60 -1.12 12.40
CA ASN A 70 17.96 0.12 13.10
C ASN A 70 18.28 1.26 12.13
N LEU A 71 18.28 1.02 10.80
CA LEU A 71 18.43 2.05 9.79
C LEU A 71 17.24 3.00 9.86
N LYS A 72 17.46 4.32 9.75
CA LYS A 72 16.37 5.28 9.62
C LYS A 72 15.72 5.13 8.25
N SER A 73 14.38 5.23 8.20
CA SER A 73 13.61 4.99 6.97
C SER A 73 13.93 5.99 5.86
N GLN A 74 14.40 7.20 6.18
CA GLN A 74 14.87 8.20 5.20
C GLN A 74 16.02 7.72 4.30
N PHE A 75 16.76 6.70 4.70
CA PHE A 75 17.87 6.15 3.92
C PHE A 75 17.44 5.00 2.99
N LEU A 76 16.17 4.62 3.01
CA LEU A 76 15.61 3.69 2.04
C LEU A 76 15.33 4.39 0.71
N SER A 77 15.57 3.70 -0.41
CA SER A 77 15.06 4.16 -1.70
C SER A 77 13.52 4.15 -1.69
N GLY A 78 12.90 4.94 -2.57
CA GLY A 78 11.43 5.00 -2.67
C GLY A 78 10.79 3.62 -2.82
N GLY A 79 11.36 2.75 -3.65
CA GLY A 79 10.88 1.37 -3.83
C GLY A 79 11.02 0.52 -2.57
N ASN A 80 12.13 0.62 -1.85
CA ASN A 80 12.32 -0.11 -0.60
C ASN A 80 11.41 0.42 0.53
N LEU A 81 11.18 1.72 0.58
CA LEU A 81 10.23 2.30 1.52
C LEU A 81 8.80 1.83 1.22
N GLN A 82 8.41 1.77 -0.06
CA GLN A 82 7.10 1.25 -0.46
C GLN A 82 6.91 -0.22 -0.09
N LYS A 83 7.94 -1.06 -0.33
CA LYS A 83 7.94 -2.47 0.09
C LYS A 83 7.79 -2.61 1.61
N LEU A 84 8.48 -1.77 2.39
CA LEU A 84 8.36 -1.75 3.84
C LEU A 84 6.93 -1.37 4.29
N ILE A 85 6.35 -0.33 3.67
CA ILE A 85 4.99 0.13 3.97
C ILE A 85 4.00 -0.98 3.65
N MET A 86 4.07 -1.56 2.44
CA MET A 86 3.20 -2.67 2.04
C MET A 86 3.34 -3.86 2.99
N GLY A 87 4.58 -4.25 3.33
CA GLY A 87 4.84 -5.33 4.26
C GLY A 87 4.24 -5.10 5.64
N ARG A 88 4.39 -3.90 6.16
CA ARG A 88 3.81 -3.48 7.43
C ARG A 88 2.27 -3.56 7.45
N GLU A 89 1.65 -3.11 6.36
CA GLU A 89 0.19 -3.13 6.23
C GLU A 89 -0.36 -4.56 6.03
N LEU A 90 0.35 -5.39 5.27
CA LEU A 90 -0.11 -6.70 4.84
C LEU A 90 0.17 -7.83 5.83
N ILE A 91 1.12 -7.65 6.75
CA ILE A 91 1.51 -8.71 7.69
C ILE A 91 0.37 -9.15 8.61
N THR A 92 -0.64 -8.30 8.81
CA THR A 92 -1.85 -8.63 9.56
C THR A 92 -2.91 -9.34 8.72
N SER A 93 -2.61 -9.63 7.45
CA SER A 93 -3.53 -10.27 6.50
C SER A 93 -4.90 -9.59 6.43
N PRO A 94 -4.96 -8.30 6.04
CA PRO A 94 -6.21 -7.53 6.02
C PRO A 94 -7.21 -8.10 5.00
N GLU A 95 -8.51 -7.94 5.28
CA GLU A 95 -9.58 -8.31 4.35
C GLU A 95 -9.76 -7.26 3.23
N LEU A 96 -9.37 -6.01 3.51
CA LEU A 96 -9.43 -4.90 2.58
C LEU A 96 -8.11 -4.13 2.62
N LEU A 97 -7.52 -3.91 1.46
CA LEU A 97 -6.38 -3.02 1.24
C LEU A 97 -6.82 -1.84 0.38
N ILE A 98 -6.48 -0.63 0.81
CA ILE A 98 -6.62 0.57 0.00
C ILE A 98 -5.23 1.09 -0.34
N CYS A 99 -4.95 1.25 -1.64
CA CYS A 99 -3.70 1.82 -2.15
C CYS A 99 -3.99 3.10 -2.91
N PHE A 100 -3.24 4.14 -2.62
CA PHE A 100 -3.31 5.39 -3.36
C PHE A 100 -1.96 5.67 -4.04
N ASN A 101 -1.95 5.68 -5.38
CA ASN A 101 -0.78 5.84 -6.25
C ASN A 101 0.45 5.02 -5.77
N PRO A 102 0.29 3.69 -5.54
CA PRO A 102 1.31 2.90 -4.85
C PRO A 102 2.62 2.78 -5.62
N THR A 103 2.59 3.02 -6.92
CA THR A 103 3.75 2.89 -7.83
C THR A 103 4.34 4.25 -8.24
N TRP A 104 3.74 5.36 -7.83
CA TRP A 104 4.18 6.69 -8.20
C TRP A 104 5.65 6.96 -7.86
N GLY A 105 6.43 7.38 -8.87
CA GLY A 105 7.84 7.74 -8.68
C GLY A 105 8.76 6.58 -8.32
N LEU A 106 8.38 5.33 -8.66
CA LEU A 106 9.20 4.14 -8.47
C LEU A 106 9.90 3.73 -9.77
N ASP A 107 10.99 2.98 -9.62
CA ASP A 107 11.62 2.28 -10.74
C ASP A 107 10.80 1.07 -11.20
N VAL A 108 11.05 0.61 -12.42
CA VAL A 108 10.31 -0.50 -13.07
C VAL A 108 10.33 -1.77 -12.21
N GLY A 109 11.44 -2.08 -11.56
CA GLY A 109 11.56 -3.27 -10.72
C GLY A 109 10.67 -3.18 -9.49
N ALA A 110 10.59 -2.02 -8.85
CA ALA A 110 9.71 -1.78 -7.72
C ALA A 110 8.23 -1.79 -8.14
N ILE A 111 7.89 -1.19 -9.30
CA ILE A 111 6.53 -1.22 -9.86
C ILE A 111 6.06 -2.67 -10.06
N ASN A 112 6.86 -3.48 -10.76
CA ASN A 112 6.52 -4.87 -11.01
C ASN A 112 6.31 -5.65 -9.70
N TYR A 113 7.18 -5.43 -8.71
CA TYR A 113 7.04 -6.07 -7.40
C TYR A 113 5.72 -5.70 -6.71
N ILE A 114 5.31 -4.42 -6.74
CA ILE A 114 4.05 -3.97 -6.15
C ILE A 114 2.86 -4.58 -6.90
N HIS A 115 2.89 -4.60 -8.24
CA HIS A 115 1.84 -5.22 -9.06
C HIS A 115 1.66 -6.71 -8.70
N GLU A 116 2.77 -7.46 -8.67
CA GLU A 116 2.73 -8.88 -8.28
C GLU A 116 2.20 -9.08 -6.85
N THR A 117 2.54 -8.18 -5.94
CA THR A 117 2.04 -8.21 -4.57
C THR A 117 0.53 -8.00 -4.52
N LEU A 118 -0.01 -7.03 -5.27
CA LEU A 118 -1.45 -6.78 -5.36
C LEU A 118 -2.19 -7.99 -5.98
N ILE A 119 -1.65 -8.57 -7.05
CA ILE A 119 -2.22 -9.78 -7.66
C ILE A 119 -2.28 -10.93 -6.65
N LYS A 120 -1.20 -11.21 -5.94
CA LYS A 120 -1.15 -12.26 -4.90
C LYS A 120 -2.18 -12.06 -3.78
N ILE A 121 -2.44 -10.80 -3.40
CA ILE A 121 -3.46 -10.46 -2.40
C ILE A 121 -4.86 -10.78 -2.94
N ASN A 122 -5.13 -10.42 -4.19
CA ASN A 122 -6.41 -10.72 -4.85
C ASN A 122 -6.64 -12.23 -4.99
N GLU A 123 -5.61 -13.00 -5.35
CA GLU A 123 -5.66 -14.48 -5.40
C GLU A 123 -6.03 -15.10 -4.05
N GLN A 124 -5.68 -14.46 -2.94
CA GLN A 124 -6.09 -14.84 -1.58
C GLN A 124 -7.54 -14.44 -1.25
N LYS A 125 -8.31 -13.97 -2.24
CA LYS A 125 -9.70 -13.49 -2.10
C LYS A 125 -9.85 -12.28 -1.16
N LYS A 126 -8.81 -11.46 -1.04
CA LYS A 126 -8.87 -10.19 -0.34
C LYS A 126 -9.34 -9.09 -1.29
N SER A 127 -10.02 -8.10 -0.76
CA SER A 127 -10.51 -6.97 -1.54
C SER A 127 -9.44 -5.88 -1.63
N ILE A 128 -9.31 -5.28 -2.82
CA ILE A 128 -8.37 -4.17 -3.05
C ILE A 128 -9.13 -3.00 -3.65
N ILE A 129 -8.92 -1.80 -3.12
CA ILE A 129 -9.29 -0.55 -3.76
C ILE A 129 -7.99 0.12 -4.19
N LEU A 130 -7.76 0.15 -5.50
CA LEU A 130 -6.62 0.84 -6.10
C LEU A 130 -7.08 2.20 -6.62
N ILE A 131 -6.50 3.26 -6.11
CA ILE A 131 -6.68 4.62 -6.59
C ILE A 131 -5.38 5.00 -7.28
N SER A 132 -5.44 5.24 -8.59
CA SER A 132 -4.26 5.57 -9.39
C SER A 132 -4.61 6.59 -10.48
N THR A 133 -3.63 7.42 -10.81
CA THR A 133 -3.68 8.30 -11.99
C THR A 133 -3.08 7.63 -13.23
N ASP A 134 -2.45 6.47 -13.08
CA ASP A 134 -1.90 5.66 -14.16
C ASP A 134 -2.99 4.74 -14.73
N THR A 135 -3.48 5.07 -15.92
CA THR A 135 -4.55 4.31 -16.60
C THR A 135 -4.11 2.91 -16.99
N ASP A 136 -2.83 2.71 -17.33
CA ASP A 136 -2.31 1.41 -17.73
C ASP A 136 -2.20 0.48 -16.51
N GLU A 137 -1.83 1.02 -15.34
CA GLU A 137 -1.86 0.28 -14.09
C GLU A 137 -3.28 -0.19 -13.76
N LEU A 138 -4.28 0.70 -13.89
CA LEU A 138 -5.69 0.37 -13.61
C LEU A 138 -6.22 -0.70 -14.55
N LEU A 139 -5.98 -0.57 -15.86
CA LEU A 139 -6.43 -1.54 -16.87
C LEU A 139 -5.76 -2.92 -16.70
N LYS A 140 -4.52 -2.94 -16.21
CA LYS A 140 -3.78 -4.17 -15.98
C LYS A 140 -4.19 -4.94 -14.74
N LEU A 141 -4.59 -4.23 -13.67
CA LEU A 141 -4.75 -4.81 -12.33
C LEU A 141 -6.19 -4.90 -11.85
N CYS A 142 -7.11 -4.08 -12.38
CA CYS A 142 -8.45 -3.97 -11.83
C CYS A 142 -9.47 -4.78 -12.63
N ASP A 143 -10.44 -5.39 -11.95
CA ASP A 143 -11.61 -6.01 -12.60
C ASP A 143 -12.65 -4.95 -12.98
N LYS A 144 -12.77 -3.90 -12.16
CA LYS A 144 -13.75 -2.82 -12.30
C LYS A 144 -13.10 -1.47 -12.08
N ILE A 145 -13.48 -0.48 -12.87
CA ILE A 145 -12.94 0.87 -12.84
C ILE A 145 -14.09 1.89 -12.76
N SER A 146 -13.89 2.93 -11.99
CA SER A 146 -14.74 4.11 -11.95
C SER A 146 -13.85 5.35 -11.83
N VAL A 147 -14.22 6.45 -12.46
CA VAL A 147 -13.44 7.69 -12.48
C VAL A 147 -14.10 8.72 -11.55
N ILE A 148 -13.27 9.41 -10.76
CA ILE A 148 -13.70 10.54 -9.95
C ILE A 148 -13.34 11.84 -10.68
N TYR A 149 -14.34 12.68 -10.94
CA TYR A 149 -14.13 14.02 -11.47
C TYR A 149 -14.99 15.01 -10.70
N LYS A 150 -14.37 16.07 -10.17
CA LYS A 150 -15.02 17.16 -9.39
C LYS A 150 -16.02 16.62 -8.35
N GLY A 151 -15.62 15.59 -7.61
CA GLY A 151 -16.42 15.02 -6.52
C GLY A 151 -17.57 14.08 -6.96
N LYS A 152 -17.66 13.75 -8.25
CA LYS A 152 -18.62 12.79 -8.80
C LYS A 152 -17.91 11.53 -9.29
N LEU A 153 -18.50 10.36 -9.00
CA LEU A 153 -18.06 9.08 -9.55
C LEU A 153 -18.79 8.80 -10.87
N SER A 154 -18.04 8.33 -11.87
CA SER A 154 -18.65 7.76 -13.07
C SER A 154 -19.36 6.44 -12.77
N LYS A 155 -20.11 5.92 -13.74
CA LYS A 155 -20.60 4.53 -13.70
C LYS A 155 -19.42 3.58 -13.55
N ILE A 156 -19.63 2.51 -12.78
CA ILE A 156 -18.64 1.42 -12.67
C ILE A 156 -18.65 0.63 -13.98
N MET A 157 -17.47 0.47 -14.57
CA MET A 157 -17.24 -0.23 -15.83
C MET A 157 -16.36 -1.46 -15.56
N LYS A 158 -16.47 -2.51 -16.36
CA LYS A 158 -15.48 -3.59 -16.34
C LYS A 158 -14.22 -3.13 -17.05
N ALA A 159 -13.05 -3.51 -16.52
CA ALA A 159 -11.77 -3.11 -17.10
C ALA A 159 -11.64 -3.58 -18.58
N GLU A 160 -12.15 -4.76 -18.91
CA GLU A 160 -12.17 -5.31 -20.27
C GLU A 160 -13.01 -4.51 -21.29
N GLU A 161 -13.93 -3.65 -20.83
CA GLU A 161 -14.84 -2.83 -21.64
C GLU A 161 -14.31 -1.38 -21.79
N VAL A 162 -13.17 -1.05 -21.20
CA VAL A 162 -12.64 0.31 -21.10
C VAL A 162 -11.26 0.40 -21.72
N THR A 163 -10.96 1.53 -22.36
CA THR A 163 -9.64 1.86 -22.91
C THR A 163 -9.01 3.03 -22.15
N SER A 164 -7.68 3.16 -22.21
CA SER A 164 -6.96 4.32 -21.65
C SER A 164 -7.52 5.64 -22.18
N GLU A 165 -7.93 5.69 -23.46
CA GLU A 165 -8.54 6.85 -24.08
C GLU A 165 -9.88 7.23 -23.41
N LYS A 166 -10.76 6.25 -23.21
CA LYS A 166 -12.03 6.45 -22.48
C LYS A 166 -11.80 6.95 -21.06
N LEU A 167 -10.84 6.36 -20.35
CA LEU A 167 -10.47 6.83 -19.01
C LEU A 167 -9.98 8.28 -19.05
N GLY A 168 -9.12 8.62 -20.01
CA GLY A 168 -8.62 9.98 -20.19
C GLY A 168 -9.76 11.00 -20.42
N ILE A 169 -10.77 10.66 -21.24
CA ILE A 169 -11.94 11.52 -21.47
C ILE A 169 -12.71 11.74 -20.15
N LEU A 170 -13.00 10.68 -19.41
CA LEU A 170 -13.71 10.77 -18.12
C LEU A 170 -12.91 11.56 -17.07
N MET A 171 -11.60 11.35 -17.00
CA MET A 171 -10.69 12.10 -16.11
C MET A 171 -10.62 13.58 -16.46
N GLY A 172 -10.82 13.93 -17.74
CA GLY A 172 -10.98 15.31 -18.22
C GLY A 172 -12.37 15.92 -18.02
N GLY A 173 -13.32 15.13 -17.51
CA GLY A 173 -14.71 15.56 -17.30
C GLY A 173 -15.62 15.44 -18.53
N GLY A 174 -15.19 14.71 -19.55
CA GLY A 174 -16.04 14.34 -20.69
C GLY A 174 -17.06 13.27 -20.27
N GLU A 175 -18.13 13.15 -21.03
CA GLU A 175 -19.14 12.09 -20.91
C GLU A 175 -18.86 11.01 -21.97
N ILE A 176 -19.13 9.77 -21.62
CA ILE A 176 -19.09 8.62 -22.55
C ILE A 176 -20.49 8.01 -22.53
N ASP A 177 -21.08 7.90 -23.70
CA ASP A 177 -22.38 7.23 -23.91
C ASP A 177 -22.31 5.73 -23.56
#